data_7e8ede29eb683f2aca95bd698d80a25d
#
_entry.id   7e8ede29eb683f2aca95bd698d80a25d
#
_cell.length_a   1.000
_cell.length_b   1.000
_cell.length_c   1.000
_cell.angle_alpha   90.00
_cell.angle_beta   90.00
_cell.angle_gamma   90.00
#
_symmetry.space_group_name_H-M   'P 1'
#
loop_
_entity.id
_entity.type
_entity.pdbx_description
1 polymer ?
#
loop_
_entity_poly.entity_id
_entity_poly.type
_entity_poly.pdbx_seq_one_letter_code
_entity_poly.pdbx_strand_id
1 'polypeptide(L)'
;MLEALKQRTIVVGNSGAGKSAFAKNLAALTHLPVIDLDLLHWEDDGYRVKREEEAAKQLVCDAASAPRWIIEGVYGWLAEVALARASALVWLDLPWGVCRESLLIRYQQRGRSEAGFANLLNWAAAYWVRQTSSSFSGHLQLFQDFGGPKWRLRDREEVRELLGPSSGF
;
A
#
# COMPACT_ATOMS: atom_id res chain seq x y z
N MET A 1 1.64 16.19 -12.68
CA MET A 1 1.79 15.10 -11.70
C MET A 1 0.48 14.38 -11.43
N LEU A 2 -0.55 15.04 -10.94
CA LEU A 2 -1.86 14.42 -10.61
C LEU A 2 -2.53 13.68 -11.78
N GLU A 3 -2.36 14.11 -13.02
CA GLU A 3 -3.01 13.47 -14.19
C GLU A 3 -2.64 11.99 -14.35
N ALA A 4 -1.37 11.60 -14.09
CA ALA A 4 -0.96 10.22 -14.16
C ALA A 4 -1.62 9.34 -13.07
N LEU A 5 -1.98 9.94 -11.92
CA LEU A 5 -2.62 9.26 -10.79
C LEU A 5 -4.14 9.10 -10.97
N LYS A 6 -4.75 9.66 -12.01
CA LYS A 6 -6.21 9.71 -12.19
C LYS A 6 -6.82 8.49 -12.90
N GLN A 7 -6.06 7.44 -13.14
CA GLN A 7 -6.57 6.25 -13.84
C GLN A 7 -6.37 4.96 -13.04
N ARG A 8 -5.18 4.39 -13.06
CA ARG A 8 -4.86 3.10 -12.45
C ARG A 8 -3.57 3.24 -11.65
N THR A 9 -3.72 3.53 -10.36
CA THR A 9 -2.59 3.82 -9.47
C THR A 9 -2.37 2.69 -8.49
N ILE A 10 -1.14 2.18 -8.43
CA ILE A 10 -0.66 1.27 -7.38
C ILE A 10 0.03 2.09 -6.29
N VAL A 11 -0.27 1.78 -5.03
CA VAL A 11 0.35 2.39 -3.84
C VAL A 11 0.94 1.30 -2.96
N VAL A 12 2.26 1.24 -2.85
CA VAL A 12 2.97 0.27 -2.02
C VAL A 12 3.78 0.94 -0.91
N GLY A 13 4.20 0.17 0.08
CA GLY A 13 5.02 0.65 1.19
C GLY A 13 4.84 -0.23 2.43
N ASN A 14 5.63 0.02 3.48
CA ASN A 14 5.58 -0.73 4.73
C ASN A 14 4.23 -0.57 5.46
N SER A 15 3.93 -1.45 6.41
CA SER A 15 2.85 -1.23 7.38
C SER A 15 3.11 0.03 8.19
N GLY A 16 2.09 0.86 8.36
CA GLY A 16 2.21 2.16 9.02
C GLY A 16 2.72 3.30 8.14
N ALA A 17 3.10 3.06 6.87
CA ALA A 17 3.56 4.11 5.96
C ALA A 17 2.45 5.09 5.48
N GLY A 18 1.17 4.80 5.79
CA GLY A 18 0.07 5.70 5.43
C GLY A 18 -0.58 5.43 4.07
N LYS A 19 -0.35 4.25 3.46
CA LYS A 19 -0.92 3.87 2.15
C LYS A 19 -2.43 4.08 2.05
N SER A 20 -3.18 3.57 3.02
CA SER A 20 -4.65 3.69 3.03
C SER A 20 -5.12 5.14 3.18
N ALA A 21 -4.39 5.98 3.95
CA ALA A 21 -4.67 7.40 4.04
C ALA A 21 -4.36 8.11 2.72
N PHE A 22 -3.22 7.80 2.10
CA PHE A 22 -2.87 8.30 0.77
C PHE A 22 -3.93 7.94 -0.28
N ALA A 23 -4.31 6.65 -0.33
CA ALA A 23 -5.31 6.16 -1.28
C ALA A 23 -6.68 6.83 -1.09
N LYS A 24 -7.11 7.04 0.17
CA LYS A 24 -8.36 7.77 0.48
C LYS A 24 -8.31 9.23 0.04
N ASN A 25 -7.20 9.93 0.30
CA ASN A 25 -7.03 11.31 -0.14
C ASN A 25 -6.99 11.42 -1.66
N LEU A 26 -6.26 10.52 -2.32
CA LEU A 26 -6.23 10.46 -3.79
C LEU A 26 -7.62 10.14 -4.36
N ALA A 27 -8.37 9.22 -3.74
CA ALA A 27 -9.74 8.90 -4.12
C ALA A 27 -10.68 10.10 -3.98
N ALA A 28 -10.55 10.89 -2.91
CA ALA A 28 -11.32 12.12 -2.74
C ALA A 28 -11.08 13.15 -3.85
N LEU A 29 -9.83 13.22 -4.34
CA LEU A 29 -9.44 14.14 -5.41
C LEU A 29 -9.80 13.64 -6.83
N THR A 30 -9.90 12.32 -7.01
CA THR A 30 -10.00 11.69 -8.34
C THR A 30 -11.30 10.93 -8.57
N HIS A 31 -12.07 10.68 -7.50
CA HIS A 31 -13.26 9.82 -7.48
C HIS A 31 -12.99 8.39 -7.97
N LEU A 32 -11.78 7.88 -7.72
CA LEU A 32 -11.39 6.51 -8.05
C LEU A 32 -11.80 5.54 -6.93
N PRO A 33 -12.26 4.33 -7.27
CA PRO A 33 -12.42 3.28 -6.26
C PRO A 33 -11.07 2.86 -5.68
N VAL A 34 -11.05 2.59 -4.38
CA VAL A 34 -9.89 2.07 -3.66
C VAL A 34 -10.05 0.57 -3.42
N ILE A 35 -9.02 -0.19 -3.75
CA ILE A 35 -8.91 -1.63 -3.55
C ILE A 35 -7.77 -1.87 -2.57
N ASP A 36 -8.12 -2.38 -1.39
CA ASP A 36 -7.17 -2.72 -0.33
C ASP A 36 -6.71 -4.17 -0.51
N LEU A 37 -5.42 -4.38 -0.73
CA LEU A 37 -4.84 -5.71 -0.90
C LEU A 37 -4.92 -6.57 0.38
N ASP A 38 -5.03 -5.96 1.56
CA ASP A 38 -5.27 -6.71 2.79
C ASP A 38 -6.60 -7.48 2.73
N LEU A 39 -7.66 -6.86 2.17
CA LEU A 39 -8.97 -7.50 2.01
C LEU A 39 -8.98 -8.63 0.97
N LEU A 40 -8.05 -8.58 0.02
CA LEU A 40 -7.90 -9.63 -1.00
C LEU A 40 -6.98 -10.76 -0.53
N HIS A 41 -6.00 -10.45 0.32
CA HIS A 41 -5.07 -11.43 0.88
C HIS A 41 -5.67 -12.27 2.02
N TRP A 42 -6.50 -11.66 2.86
CA TRP A 42 -7.10 -12.31 4.00
C TRP A 42 -8.56 -12.68 3.72
N GLU A 43 -9.02 -13.82 4.24
CA GLU A 43 -10.41 -14.24 4.12
C GLU A 43 -11.30 -13.57 5.15
N ASP A 44 -10.70 -13.17 6.28
CA ASP A 44 -11.38 -12.51 7.39
C ASP A 44 -10.75 -11.16 7.71
N ASP A 45 -11.52 -10.26 8.27
CA ASP A 45 -11.09 -8.94 8.74
C ASP A 45 -10.20 -9.00 10.01
N GLY A 46 -10.11 -10.19 10.62
CA GLY A 46 -9.21 -10.48 11.74
C GLY A 46 -7.77 -10.78 11.35
N TYR A 47 -7.47 -10.88 10.05
CA TYR A 47 -6.14 -11.22 9.52
C TYR A 47 -5.61 -12.58 10.04
N ARG A 48 -6.47 -13.58 10.17
CA ARG A 48 -6.13 -14.89 10.73
C ARG A 48 -6.04 -15.98 9.67
N VAL A 49 -6.90 -15.91 8.66
CA VAL A 49 -6.96 -16.91 7.59
C VAL A 49 -6.48 -16.28 6.30
N LYS A 50 -5.33 -16.74 5.80
CA LYS A 50 -4.80 -16.32 4.51
C LYS A 50 -5.59 -16.99 3.40
N ARG A 51 -6.00 -16.19 2.42
CA ARG A 51 -6.57 -16.72 1.19
C ARG A 51 -5.51 -17.53 0.43
N GLU A 52 -5.96 -18.53 -0.28
CA GLU A 52 -5.13 -19.28 -1.22
C GLU A 52 -4.53 -18.32 -2.25
N GLU A 53 -3.25 -18.55 -2.61
CA GLU A 53 -2.45 -17.58 -3.38
C GLU A 53 -3.05 -17.28 -4.75
N GLU A 54 -3.43 -18.31 -5.51
CA GLU A 54 -4.02 -18.14 -6.85
C GLU A 54 -5.41 -17.48 -6.78
N ALA A 55 -6.19 -17.80 -5.74
CA ALA A 55 -7.48 -17.14 -5.52
C ALA A 55 -7.29 -15.64 -5.20
N ALA A 56 -6.29 -15.28 -4.40
CA ALA A 56 -5.97 -13.88 -4.11
C ALA A 56 -5.49 -13.14 -5.38
N LYS A 57 -4.62 -13.75 -6.19
CA LYS A 57 -4.18 -13.21 -7.48
C LYS A 57 -5.35 -13.00 -8.44
N GLN A 58 -6.27 -13.96 -8.52
CA GLN A 58 -7.44 -13.85 -9.39
C GLN A 58 -8.31 -12.65 -8.99
N LEU A 59 -8.55 -12.45 -7.68
CA LEU A 59 -9.31 -11.29 -7.18
C LEU A 59 -8.64 -9.96 -7.57
N VAL A 60 -7.31 -9.89 -7.49
CA VAL A 60 -6.57 -8.69 -7.94
C VAL A 60 -6.68 -8.50 -9.44
N CYS A 61 -6.57 -9.57 -10.23
CA CYS A 61 -6.72 -9.53 -11.69
C CYS A 61 -8.10 -9.01 -12.08
N ASP A 62 -9.15 -9.53 -11.45
CA ASP A 62 -10.54 -9.13 -11.68
C ASP A 62 -10.74 -7.65 -11.32
N ALA A 63 -10.27 -7.23 -10.16
CA ALA A 63 -10.33 -5.84 -9.71
C ALA A 63 -9.55 -4.89 -10.65
N ALA A 64 -8.34 -5.30 -11.08
CA ALA A 64 -7.52 -4.54 -12.00
C ALA A 64 -8.06 -4.52 -13.44
N SER A 65 -9.04 -5.35 -13.79
CA SER A 65 -9.71 -5.34 -15.09
C SER A 65 -10.52 -4.06 -15.32
N ALA A 66 -10.96 -3.40 -14.24
CA ALA A 66 -11.69 -2.15 -14.30
C ALA A 66 -10.86 -1.03 -14.97
N PRO A 67 -11.51 -0.06 -15.64
CA PRO A 67 -10.80 1.01 -16.34
C PRO A 67 -10.07 1.98 -15.42
N ARG A 68 -10.52 2.11 -14.16
CA ARG A 68 -10.01 3.11 -13.21
C ARG A 68 -10.02 2.54 -11.78
N TRP A 69 -8.89 2.68 -11.05
CA TRP A 69 -8.76 2.20 -9.67
C TRP A 69 -7.52 2.78 -8.96
N ILE A 70 -7.53 2.68 -7.64
CA ILE A 70 -6.37 2.77 -6.76
C ILE A 70 -6.23 1.44 -6.05
N ILE A 71 -5.14 0.71 -6.26
CA ILE A 71 -4.80 -0.53 -5.55
C ILE A 71 -3.72 -0.19 -4.53
N GLU A 72 -3.96 -0.48 -3.25
CA GLU A 72 -3.01 -0.20 -2.18
C GLU A 72 -2.73 -1.41 -1.30
N GLY A 73 -1.49 -1.54 -0.83
CA GLY A 73 -1.12 -2.57 0.12
C GLY A 73 0.37 -2.78 0.27
N VAL A 74 0.72 -3.67 1.19
CA VAL A 74 2.12 -4.05 1.44
C VAL A 74 2.55 -5.27 0.63
N TYR A 75 1.59 -6.02 0.08
CA TYR A 75 1.84 -7.28 -0.63
C TYR A 75 2.33 -7.02 -2.06
N GLY A 76 3.66 -6.91 -2.23
CA GLY A 76 4.29 -6.66 -3.53
C GLY A 76 3.91 -7.69 -4.59
N TRP A 77 3.80 -8.98 -4.21
CA TRP A 77 3.40 -10.06 -5.13
C TRP A 77 1.95 -9.92 -5.65
N LEU A 78 1.05 -9.31 -4.87
CA LEU A 78 -0.31 -8.97 -5.32
C LEU A 78 -0.31 -7.69 -6.17
N ALA A 79 0.47 -6.67 -5.76
CA ALA A 79 0.61 -5.45 -6.52
C ALA A 79 1.19 -5.71 -7.92
N GLU A 80 2.11 -6.67 -8.04
CA GLU A 80 2.72 -7.10 -9.31
C GLU A 80 1.68 -7.60 -10.32
N VAL A 81 0.62 -8.29 -9.86
CA VAL A 81 -0.47 -8.77 -10.74
C VAL A 81 -1.14 -7.62 -11.48
N ALA A 82 -1.28 -6.46 -10.85
CA ALA A 82 -1.90 -5.28 -11.45
C ALA A 82 -0.90 -4.39 -12.23
N LEU A 83 0.41 -4.66 -12.12
CA LEU A 83 1.47 -3.75 -12.61
C LEU A 83 1.38 -3.48 -14.11
N ALA A 84 1.11 -4.50 -14.92
CA ALA A 84 1.01 -4.36 -16.38
C ALA A 84 -0.14 -3.43 -16.83
N ARG A 85 -1.15 -3.23 -15.97
CA ARG A 85 -2.29 -2.36 -16.23
C ARG A 85 -2.17 -0.99 -15.55
N ALA A 86 -1.22 -0.81 -14.65
CA ALA A 86 -1.04 0.43 -13.92
C ALA A 86 -0.62 1.58 -14.83
N SER A 87 -1.15 2.77 -14.57
CA SER A 87 -0.72 4.02 -15.19
C SER A 87 0.26 4.79 -14.33
N ALA A 88 0.34 4.46 -13.04
CA ALA A 88 1.20 5.12 -12.06
C ALA A 88 1.54 4.19 -10.90
N LEU A 89 2.71 4.39 -10.30
CA LEU A 89 3.16 3.69 -9.10
C LEU A 89 3.64 4.70 -8.05
N VAL A 90 3.12 4.60 -6.84
CA VAL A 90 3.56 5.39 -5.68
C VAL A 90 4.13 4.44 -4.63
N TRP A 91 5.36 4.66 -4.23
CA TRP A 91 6.00 3.94 -3.13
C TRP A 91 6.20 4.87 -1.94
N LEU A 92 5.48 4.60 -0.84
CA LEU A 92 5.66 5.28 0.43
C LEU A 92 6.80 4.61 1.21
N ASP A 93 8.01 5.12 1.00
CA ASP A 93 9.26 4.64 1.62
C ASP A 93 9.60 5.49 2.86
N LEU A 94 8.64 5.55 3.80
CA LEU A 94 8.80 6.36 5.00
C LEU A 94 9.69 5.67 6.04
N PRO A 95 10.47 6.44 6.84
CA PRO A 95 11.35 5.90 7.89
C PRO A 95 10.58 5.07 8.92
N TRP A 96 11.27 4.08 9.51
CA TRP A 96 10.67 3.21 10.53
C TRP A 96 10.01 3.98 11.69
N GLY A 97 10.64 5.05 12.17
CA GLY A 97 10.06 5.86 13.25
C GLY A 97 8.66 6.36 12.93
N VAL A 98 8.43 6.85 11.72
CA VAL A 98 7.12 7.33 11.22
C VAL A 98 6.12 6.17 11.11
N CYS A 99 6.55 5.05 10.54
CA CYS A 99 5.70 3.87 10.41
C CYS A 99 5.29 3.32 11.79
N ARG A 100 6.24 3.21 12.72
CA ARG A 100 6.02 2.73 14.07
C ARG A 100 5.03 3.62 14.84
N GLU A 101 5.21 4.93 14.80
CA GLU A 101 4.29 5.88 15.44
C GLU A 101 2.86 5.72 14.92
N SER A 102 2.70 5.64 13.61
CA SER A 102 1.40 5.43 12.98
C SER A 102 0.74 4.11 13.41
N LEU A 103 1.51 3.03 13.57
CA LEU A 103 1.02 1.74 14.05
C LEU A 103 0.60 1.81 15.51
N LEU A 104 1.36 2.51 16.38
CA LEU A 104 1.03 2.69 17.80
C LEU A 104 -0.27 3.47 17.97
N ILE A 105 -0.45 4.58 17.25
CA ILE A 105 -1.68 5.38 17.28
C ILE A 105 -2.87 4.52 16.85
N ARG A 106 -2.74 3.75 15.78
CA ARG A 106 -3.79 2.86 15.28
C ARG A 106 -4.13 1.75 16.27
N TYR A 107 -3.14 1.21 16.97
CA TYR A 107 -3.34 0.19 18.02
C TYR A 107 -4.19 0.74 19.17
N GLN A 108 -3.85 1.93 19.67
CA GLN A 108 -4.61 2.59 20.74
C GLN A 108 -6.08 2.83 20.35
N GLN A 109 -6.34 3.14 19.07
CA GLN A 109 -7.69 3.40 18.58
C GLN A 109 -8.53 2.14 18.33
N ARG A 110 -7.93 0.99 18.01
CA ARG A 110 -8.64 -0.21 17.53
C ARG A 110 -8.73 -1.37 18.50
N GLY A 111 -8.05 -1.31 19.67
CA GLY A 111 -8.14 -2.34 20.72
C GLY A 111 -7.74 -3.75 20.29
N ARG A 112 -6.72 -3.90 19.45
CA ARG A 112 -6.18 -5.22 19.06
C ARG A 112 -5.55 -5.94 20.24
N SER A 113 -5.45 -7.29 20.16
CA SER A 113 -4.71 -8.05 21.15
C SER A 113 -3.22 -7.67 21.16
N GLU A 114 -2.62 -7.63 22.34
CA GLU A 114 -1.21 -7.26 22.54
C GLU A 114 -0.26 -8.14 21.71
N ALA A 115 -0.48 -9.46 21.71
CA ALA A 115 0.32 -10.41 20.94
C ALA A 115 0.23 -10.18 19.41
N GLY A 116 -0.96 -9.94 18.89
CA GLY A 116 -1.16 -9.65 17.47
C GLY A 116 -0.51 -8.35 17.04
N PHE A 117 -0.51 -7.35 17.93
CA PHE A 117 0.16 -6.08 17.66
C PHE A 117 1.69 -6.19 17.71
N ALA A 118 2.24 -6.92 18.68
CA ALA A 118 3.68 -7.17 18.78
C ALA A 118 4.20 -7.90 17.52
N ASN A 119 3.47 -8.90 17.03
CA ASN A 119 3.81 -9.60 15.79
C ASN A 119 3.81 -8.66 14.57
N LEU A 120 2.82 -7.77 14.48
CA LEU A 120 2.75 -6.77 13.40
C LEU A 120 3.92 -5.79 13.47
N LEU A 121 4.28 -5.29 14.67
CA LEU A 121 5.42 -4.39 14.86
C LEU A 121 6.74 -5.05 14.44
N ASN A 122 6.98 -6.29 14.88
CA ASN A 122 8.19 -7.04 14.54
C ASN A 122 8.26 -7.28 13.03
N TRP A 123 7.15 -7.66 12.42
CA TRP A 123 7.07 -7.87 10.98
C TRP A 123 7.33 -6.57 10.20
N ALA A 124 6.77 -5.45 10.62
CA ALA A 124 6.97 -4.16 9.99
C ALA A 124 8.39 -3.61 10.19
N ALA A 125 8.99 -3.81 11.39
CA ALA A 125 10.38 -3.43 11.68
C ALA A 125 11.38 -4.18 10.78
N ALA A 126 11.10 -5.45 10.46
CA ALA A 126 11.94 -6.27 9.61
C ALA A 126 11.83 -5.93 8.10
N TYR A 127 11.04 -4.93 7.71
CA TYR A 127 10.78 -4.56 6.31
C TYR A 127 12.07 -4.33 5.51
N TRP A 128 13.06 -3.66 6.09
CA TRP A 128 14.33 -3.32 5.40
C TRP A 128 15.33 -4.46 5.30
N VAL A 129 15.15 -5.52 6.10
CA VAL A 129 16.09 -6.67 6.12
C VAL A 129 15.51 -7.93 5.49
N ARG A 130 14.18 -8.06 5.40
CA ARG A 130 13.54 -9.19 4.72
C ARG A 130 13.83 -9.16 3.22
N GLN A 131 13.91 -10.37 2.62
CA GLN A 131 14.11 -10.57 1.18
C GLN A 131 12.84 -11.20 0.57
N THR A 132 11.73 -10.52 0.67
CA THR A 132 10.44 -10.95 0.13
C THR A 132 9.84 -9.85 -0.75
N SER A 133 8.87 -10.19 -1.58
CA SER A 133 8.12 -9.22 -2.39
C SER A 133 7.40 -8.14 -1.57
N SER A 134 7.08 -8.44 -0.29
CA SER A 134 6.42 -7.52 0.65
C SER A 134 7.43 -6.85 1.60
N SER A 135 8.61 -6.53 1.11
CA SER A 135 9.71 -5.90 1.85
C SER A 135 10.29 -4.73 1.06
N PHE A 136 11.26 -4.04 1.64
CA PHE A 136 11.99 -2.96 0.95
C PHE A 136 12.58 -3.43 -0.39
N SER A 137 13.27 -4.58 -0.40
CA SER A 137 13.88 -5.13 -1.62
C SER A 137 12.82 -5.48 -2.68
N GLY A 138 11.68 -6.05 -2.27
CA GLY A 138 10.59 -6.35 -3.19
C GLY A 138 9.93 -5.11 -3.77
N HIS A 139 9.65 -4.11 -2.92
CA HIS A 139 9.09 -2.84 -3.42
C HIS A 139 10.07 -2.05 -4.27
N LEU A 140 11.39 -2.12 -3.97
CA LEU A 140 12.42 -1.53 -4.81
C LEU A 140 12.44 -2.19 -6.20
N GLN A 141 12.37 -3.52 -6.26
CA GLN A 141 12.30 -4.25 -7.52
C GLN A 141 11.06 -3.85 -8.34
N LEU A 142 9.88 -3.88 -7.70
CA LEU A 142 8.62 -3.44 -8.32
C LEU A 142 8.73 -2.01 -8.88
N PHE A 143 9.34 -1.11 -8.09
CA PHE A 143 9.55 0.27 -8.50
C PHE A 143 10.53 0.40 -9.66
N GLN A 144 11.61 -0.40 -9.70
CA GLN A 144 12.57 -0.40 -10.79
C GLN A 144 11.97 -0.93 -12.09
N ASP A 145 11.21 -2.02 -12.01
CA ASP A 145 10.61 -2.71 -13.16
C ASP A 145 9.46 -1.92 -13.80
N PHE A 146 8.79 -1.06 -13.02
CA PHE A 146 7.70 -0.25 -13.56
C PHE A 146 8.22 0.84 -14.49
N GLY A 147 7.85 0.78 -15.76
CA GLY A 147 8.28 1.71 -16.81
C GLY A 147 7.48 3.00 -16.91
N GLY A 148 6.37 3.13 -16.18
CA GLY A 148 5.50 4.31 -16.19
C GLY A 148 5.89 5.41 -15.20
N PRO A 149 5.07 6.47 -15.09
CA PRO A 149 5.21 7.50 -14.07
C PRO A 149 5.22 6.91 -12.66
N LYS A 150 6.24 7.23 -11.86
CA LYS A 150 6.43 6.66 -10.53
C LYS A 150 7.05 7.65 -9.55
N TRP A 151 6.63 7.53 -8.27
CA TRP A 151 7.11 8.37 -7.17
C TRP A 151 7.52 7.50 -6.00
N ARG A 152 8.71 7.75 -5.47
CA ARG A 152 9.20 7.21 -4.20
C ARG A 152 9.21 8.34 -3.19
N LEU A 153 8.28 8.30 -2.24
CA LEU A 153 8.08 9.35 -1.25
C LEU A 153 8.69 8.92 0.08
N ARG A 154 9.63 9.73 0.58
CA ARG A 154 10.48 9.39 1.73
C ARG A 154 10.07 10.07 3.03
N ASP A 155 9.22 11.08 2.93
CA ASP A 155 8.68 11.79 4.09
C ASP A 155 7.25 12.26 3.83
N ARG A 156 6.63 12.83 4.88
CA ARG A 156 5.23 13.30 4.81
C ARG A 156 5.10 14.60 4.02
N GLU A 157 6.16 15.36 3.83
CA GLU A 157 6.14 16.58 3.04
C GLU A 157 6.05 16.26 1.55
N GLU A 158 6.88 15.33 1.06
CA GLU A 158 6.77 14.82 -0.31
C GLU A 158 5.37 14.23 -0.61
N VAL A 159 4.76 13.56 0.38
CA VAL A 159 3.38 13.04 0.25
C VAL A 159 2.37 14.19 0.10
N ARG A 160 2.48 15.24 0.92
CA ARG A 160 1.60 16.42 0.84
C ARG A 160 1.79 17.19 -0.46
N GLU A 161 3.02 17.34 -0.92
CA GLU A 161 3.32 18.00 -2.19
C GLU A 161 2.68 17.28 -3.37
N LEU A 162 2.73 15.94 -3.38
CA LEU A 162 2.14 15.14 -4.45
C LEU A 162 0.61 15.22 -4.47
N LEU A 163 -0.05 15.19 -3.32
CA LEU A 163 -1.52 15.22 -3.18
C LEU A 163 -2.09 16.66 -3.23
N GLY A 164 -1.28 17.67 -2.95
CA GLY A 164 -1.70 19.06 -2.84
C GLY A 164 -2.07 19.48 -1.41
N PRO A 165 -2.20 20.79 -1.15
CA PRO A 165 -2.31 21.37 0.19
C PRO A 165 -3.59 21.03 0.95
N SER A 166 -4.60 20.49 0.28
CA SER A 166 -5.88 20.10 0.90
C SER A 166 -5.86 18.65 1.43
N SER A 167 -4.73 17.93 1.29
CA SER A 167 -4.61 16.57 1.81
C SER A 167 -4.36 16.60 3.32
N GLY A 168 -5.20 15.95 4.10
CA GLY A 168 -5.06 15.80 5.56
C GLY A 168 -3.95 14.83 5.98
N PHE A 169 -2.76 14.95 5.36
CA PHE A 169 -1.57 14.10 5.62
C PHE A 169 -0.63 14.76 6.61
#